data_5e7efa4685bb07749952d1e551194a40
#
_entry.id   5e7efa4685bb07749952d1e551194a40
#
_cell.length_a   1.000
_cell.length_b   1.000
_cell.length_c   1.000
_cell.angle_alpha   90.00
_cell.angle_beta   90.00
_cell.angle_gamma   90.00
#
_symmetry.space_group_name_H-M   'P 1'
#
loop_
_entity.id
_entity.type
_entity.pdbx_description
1 polymer ?
#
loop_
_entity_poly.entity_id
_entity_poly.type
_entity_poly.pdbx_seq_one_letter_code
_entity_poly.pdbx_strand_id
1 'polypeptide(L)'
;SALSLVGMQEKSKRYLSQLSDGERQKIMIAKALAQQTPLIILDEPTAFLDLPSRIEILYLLKQLVEEENKTIILSTHDVEQSLSVADKLLLFIDNKVKFASTSEAVESGDIARLFESRGVVFDKDRGVFVPKQKR
;
A
#
# COMPACT_ATOMS: atom_id res chain seq x y z
N SER A 1 21.40 -0.92 9.39
CA SER A 1 20.52 -1.85 10.15
C SER A 1 19.07 -1.69 9.71
N ALA A 2 18.22 -2.71 9.98
CA ALA A 2 16.79 -2.63 9.61
C ALA A 2 16.07 -1.41 10.22
N LEU A 3 16.39 -1.05 11.46
CA LEU A 3 15.83 0.14 12.11
C LEU A 3 16.26 1.44 11.43
N SER A 4 17.47 1.50 10.90
CA SER A 4 17.96 2.66 10.14
C SER A 4 17.19 2.85 8.85
N LEU A 5 16.89 1.77 8.12
CA LEU A 5 16.13 1.80 6.87
C LEU A 5 14.71 2.37 7.04
N VAL A 6 14.10 2.18 8.20
CA VAL A 6 12.76 2.70 8.49
C VAL A 6 12.77 4.01 9.31
N GLY A 7 13.95 4.61 9.52
CA GLY A 7 14.08 5.86 10.27
C GLY A 7 13.78 5.78 11.77
N MET A 8 13.92 4.58 12.37
CA MET A 8 13.55 4.34 13.78
C MET A 8 14.75 4.06 14.70
N GLN A 9 15.96 4.33 14.24
CA GLN A 9 17.19 4.01 14.97
C GLN A 9 17.25 4.66 16.37
N GLU A 10 16.88 5.92 16.48
CA GLU A 10 16.90 6.66 17.75
C GLU A 10 15.87 6.15 18.78
N LYS A 11 14.86 5.42 18.33
CA LYS A 11 13.79 4.86 19.16
C LYS A 11 13.99 3.41 19.55
N SER A 12 15.16 2.84 19.23
CA SER A 12 15.49 1.43 19.47
C SER A 12 15.36 0.98 20.91
N LYS A 13 15.46 1.90 21.89
CA LYS A 13 15.37 1.62 23.32
C LYS A 13 13.99 1.94 23.92
N ARG A 14 13.01 2.39 23.11
CA ARG A 14 11.66 2.68 23.60
C ARG A 14 10.80 1.43 23.65
N TYR A 15 9.88 1.40 24.62
CA TYR A 15 8.84 0.35 24.64
C TYR A 15 7.83 0.58 23.50
N LEU A 16 7.30 -0.51 22.94
CA LEU A 16 6.28 -0.44 21.89
C LEU A 16 5.05 0.37 22.29
N SER A 17 4.68 0.34 23.57
CA SER A 17 3.56 1.13 24.11
C SER A 17 3.78 2.64 24.07
N GLN A 18 5.01 3.11 23.89
CA GLN A 18 5.37 4.52 23.82
C GLN A 18 5.45 5.05 22.38
N LEU A 19 5.19 4.19 21.39
CA LEU A 19 5.27 4.51 19.98
C LEU A 19 3.87 4.84 19.44
N SER A 20 3.81 5.76 18.46
CA SER A 20 2.61 5.98 17.67
C SER A 20 2.29 4.76 16.80
N ASP A 21 1.07 4.67 16.27
CA ASP A 21 0.68 3.56 15.40
C ASP A 21 1.54 3.48 14.14
N GLY A 22 1.86 4.62 13.53
CA GLY A 22 2.79 4.68 12.39
C GLY A 22 4.21 4.24 12.75
N GLU A 23 4.71 4.62 13.94
CA GLU A 23 6.02 4.18 14.43
C GLU A 23 6.05 2.67 14.72
N ARG A 24 4.98 2.12 15.31
CA ARG A 24 4.84 0.67 15.48
C ARG A 24 4.86 -0.06 14.15
N GLN A 25 4.18 0.47 13.14
CA GLN A 25 4.17 -0.10 11.81
C GLN A 25 5.56 -0.11 11.18
N LYS A 26 6.34 0.96 11.32
CA LYS A 26 7.74 1.01 10.89
C LYS A 26 8.60 -0.05 11.58
N ILE A 27 8.40 -0.30 12.86
CA ILE A 27 9.09 -1.37 13.60
C ILE A 27 8.71 -2.75 13.05
N MET A 28 7.45 -2.98 12.72
CA MET A 28 7.02 -4.24 12.10
C MET A 28 7.67 -4.47 10.72
N ILE A 29 7.78 -3.41 9.92
CA ILE A 29 8.50 -3.45 8.64
C ILE A 29 9.99 -3.72 8.87
N ALA A 30 10.63 -3.06 9.84
CA ALA A 30 12.02 -3.31 10.20
C ALA A 30 12.26 -4.77 10.63
N LYS A 31 11.32 -5.35 11.38
CA LYS A 31 11.36 -6.77 11.76
C LYS A 31 11.35 -7.69 10.53
N ALA A 32 10.49 -7.41 9.54
CA ALA A 32 10.45 -8.15 8.29
C ALA A 32 11.77 -8.01 7.50
N LEU A 33 12.31 -6.79 7.44
CA LEU A 33 13.61 -6.51 6.79
C LEU A 33 14.78 -7.24 7.45
N ALA A 34 14.76 -7.37 8.78
CA ALA A 34 15.79 -8.07 9.53
C ALA A 34 15.90 -9.58 9.19
N GLN A 35 14.85 -10.16 8.63
CA GLN A 35 14.84 -11.55 8.13
C GLN A 35 15.66 -11.71 6.84
N GLN A 36 16.04 -10.63 6.19
CA GLN A 36 16.85 -10.61 4.97
C GLN A 36 16.28 -11.42 3.79
N THR A 37 14.97 -11.65 3.77
CA THR A 37 14.29 -12.32 2.67
C THR A 37 14.18 -11.39 1.45
N PRO A 38 14.24 -11.92 0.21
CA PRO A 38 14.02 -11.11 -1.00
C PRO A 38 12.56 -10.70 -1.17
N LEU A 39 11.62 -11.44 -0.58
CA LEU A 39 10.17 -11.21 -0.63
C LEU A 39 9.65 -10.86 0.76
N ILE A 40 8.86 -9.81 0.85
CA ILE A 40 8.13 -9.38 2.05
C ILE A 40 6.65 -9.35 1.72
N ILE A 41 5.83 -9.98 2.56
CA ILE A 41 4.38 -9.97 2.43
C ILE A 41 3.79 -9.24 3.64
N LEU A 42 2.96 -8.24 3.39
CA LEU A 42 2.33 -7.40 4.40
C LEU A 42 0.80 -7.44 4.24
N ASP A 43 0.11 -7.72 5.32
CA ASP A 43 -1.34 -7.71 5.35
C ASP A 43 -1.84 -6.38 5.92
N GLU A 44 -2.53 -5.60 5.09
CA GLU A 44 -3.11 -4.30 5.44
C GLU A 44 -2.14 -3.36 6.20
N PRO A 45 -0.91 -3.10 5.69
CA PRO A 45 0.13 -2.41 6.47
C PRO A 45 -0.20 -0.95 6.80
N THR A 46 -1.24 -0.38 6.19
CA THR A 46 -1.69 1.00 6.43
C THR A 46 -3.03 1.10 7.15
N ALA A 47 -3.62 -0.04 7.54
CA ALA A 47 -4.87 -0.04 8.29
C ALA A 47 -4.74 0.72 9.61
N PHE A 48 -5.80 1.45 9.98
CA PHE A 48 -5.90 2.24 11.21
C PHE A 48 -4.92 3.42 11.33
N LEU A 49 -4.13 3.71 10.30
CA LEU A 49 -3.27 4.89 10.26
C LEU A 49 -4.04 6.10 9.74
N ASP A 50 -3.68 7.29 10.22
CA ASP A 50 -4.11 8.54 9.62
C ASP A 50 -3.49 8.73 8.22
N LEU A 51 -4.04 9.64 7.43
CA LEU A 51 -3.61 9.83 6.05
C LEU A 51 -2.11 10.15 5.90
N PRO A 52 -1.50 11.06 6.70
CA PRO A 52 -0.07 11.31 6.62
C PRO A 52 0.78 10.07 6.89
N SER A 53 0.47 9.32 7.94
CA SER A 53 1.20 8.09 8.30
C SER A 53 1.05 7.00 7.25
N ARG A 54 -0.12 6.88 6.63
CA ARG A 54 -0.38 5.97 5.51
C ARG A 54 0.52 6.25 4.33
N ILE A 55 0.55 7.51 3.90
CA ILE A 55 1.40 7.97 2.79
C ILE A 55 2.87 7.69 3.11
N GLU A 56 3.32 8.03 4.30
CA GLU A 56 4.70 7.81 4.74
C GLU A 56 5.11 6.33 4.67
N ILE A 57 4.24 5.42 5.14
CA ILE A 57 4.50 3.97 5.07
C ILE A 57 4.57 3.48 3.62
N LEU A 58 3.64 3.89 2.76
CA LEU A 58 3.65 3.47 1.36
C LEU A 58 4.89 3.95 0.61
N TYR A 59 5.32 5.19 0.83
CA TYR A 59 6.57 5.71 0.26
C TYR A 59 7.80 4.99 0.79
N LEU A 60 7.85 4.69 2.09
CA LEU A 60 8.90 3.89 2.68
C LEU A 60 9.00 2.51 2.00
N LEU A 61 7.88 1.83 1.82
CA LEU A 61 7.85 0.52 1.14
C LEU A 61 8.35 0.63 -0.31
N LYS A 62 7.98 1.70 -1.03
CA LYS A 62 8.48 1.94 -2.38
C LYS A 62 9.99 2.15 -2.41
N GLN A 63 10.54 2.97 -1.53
CA GLN A 63 11.99 3.16 -1.39
C GLN A 63 12.72 1.84 -1.11
N LEU A 64 12.19 0.99 -0.24
CA LEU A 64 12.78 -0.31 0.05
C LEU A 64 12.81 -1.24 -1.18
N VAL A 65 11.82 -1.17 -2.05
CA VAL A 65 11.83 -1.90 -3.33
C VAL A 65 12.94 -1.37 -4.23
N GLU A 66 13.05 -0.05 -4.37
CA GLU A 66 13.99 0.60 -5.29
C GLU A 66 15.43 0.52 -4.81
N GLU A 67 15.68 0.74 -3.51
CA GLU A 67 17.04 0.87 -2.96
C GLU A 67 17.60 -0.47 -2.43
N GLU A 68 16.74 -1.33 -1.88
CA GLU A 68 17.14 -2.59 -1.23
C GLU A 68 16.86 -3.82 -2.12
N ASN A 69 16.40 -3.60 -3.35
CA ASN A 69 16.07 -4.65 -4.33
C ASN A 69 15.13 -5.72 -3.74
N LYS A 70 14.11 -5.28 -2.99
CA LYS A 70 13.10 -6.14 -2.39
C LYS A 70 11.88 -6.26 -3.28
N THR A 71 11.22 -7.40 -3.21
CA THR A 71 9.85 -7.56 -3.71
C THR A 71 8.89 -7.45 -2.53
N ILE A 72 7.92 -6.55 -2.63
CA ILE A 72 6.92 -6.35 -1.58
C ILE A 72 5.53 -6.63 -2.16
N ILE A 73 4.80 -7.53 -1.51
CA ILE A 73 3.39 -7.77 -1.77
C ILE A 73 2.61 -7.27 -0.55
N LEU A 74 1.63 -6.43 -0.77
CA LEU A 74 0.74 -5.97 0.30
C LEU A 74 -0.72 -6.14 -0.07
N SER A 75 -1.56 -6.49 0.90
CA SER A 75 -2.99 -6.41 0.77
C SER A 75 -3.47 -5.02 1.20
N THR A 76 -4.48 -4.49 0.53
CA THR A 76 -5.12 -3.24 0.93
C THR A 76 -6.49 -3.10 0.28
N HIS A 77 -7.36 -2.35 0.91
CA HIS A 77 -8.64 -1.89 0.33
C HIS A 77 -8.59 -0.41 -0.11
N ASP A 78 -7.45 0.28 0.08
CA ASP A 78 -7.24 1.65 -0.36
C ASP A 78 -6.68 1.67 -1.78
N VAL A 79 -7.60 1.57 -2.75
CA VAL A 79 -7.26 1.46 -4.17
C VAL A 79 -6.56 2.73 -4.68
N GLU A 80 -7.07 3.91 -4.32
CA GLU A 80 -6.55 5.18 -4.83
C GLU A 80 -5.08 5.39 -4.45
N GLN A 81 -4.72 5.10 -3.20
CA GLN A 81 -3.33 5.20 -2.77
C GLN A 81 -2.45 4.12 -3.39
N SER A 82 -3.00 2.91 -3.58
CA SER A 82 -2.28 1.82 -4.26
C SER A 82 -1.90 2.19 -5.68
N LEU A 83 -2.77 2.88 -6.42
CA LEU A 83 -2.50 3.33 -7.79
C LEU A 83 -1.31 4.30 -7.89
N SER A 84 -1.01 5.03 -6.83
CA SER A 84 0.09 5.99 -6.80
C SER A 84 1.46 5.37 -6.52
N VAL A 85 1.52 4.18 -5.92
CA VAL A 85 2.78 3.57 -5.46
C VAL A 85 3.07 2.19 -6.05
N ALA A 86 2.03 1.41 -6.40
CA ALA A 86 2.21 0.04 -6.87
C ALA A 86 2.64 0.00 -8.34
N ASP A 87 3.62 -0.86 -8.65
CA ASP A 87 4.02 -1.15 -10.04
C ASP A 87 3.03 -2.10 -10.70
N LYS A 88 2.52 -3.06 -9.95
CA LYS A 88 1.59 -4.09 -10.40
C LYS A 88 0.48 -4.33 -9.39
N LEU A 89 -0.65 -4.76 -9.88
CA LEU A 89 -1.85 -5.04 -9.10
C LEU A 89 -2.31 -6.47 -9.31
N LEU A 90 -2.74 -7.08 -8.21
CA LEU A 90 -3.47 -8.34 -8.21
C LEU A 90 -4.91 -8.02 -7.79
N LEU A 91 -5.83 -8.05 -8.75
CA LEU A 91 -7.21 -7.63 -8.57
C LEU A 91 -8.13 -8.86 -8.48
N PHE A 92 -9.01 -8.85 -7.49
CA PHE A 92 -10.06 -9.86 -7.31
C PHE A 92 -11.39 -9.26 -7.78
N ILE A 93 -11.80 -9.59 -9.00
CA ILE A 93 -13.00 -9.05 -9.66
C ILE A 93 -13.83 -10.21 -10.22
N ASP A 94 -15.12 -10.22 -9.96
CA ASP A 94 -16.08 -11.20 -10.51
C ASP A 94 -15.61 -12.66 -10.34
N ASN A 95 -15.14 -13.02 -9.15
CA ASN A 95 -14.57 -14.33 -8.82
C ASN A 95 -13.36 -14.74 -9.69
N LYS A 96 -12.70 -13.78 -10.30
CA LYS A 96 -11.46 -13.98 -11.07
C LYS A 96 -10.33 -13.17 -10.47
N VAL A 97 -9.13 -13.67 -10.67
CA VAL A 97 -7.90 -12.96 -10.30
C VAL A 97 -7.29 -12.40 -11.57
N LYS A 98 -7.00 -11.11 -11.57
CA LYS A 98 -6.30 -10.42 -12.65
C LYS A 98 -4.98 -9.85 -12.14
N PHE A 99 -3.92 -10.08 -12.87
CA PHE A 99 -2.60 -9.52 -12.61
C PHE A 99 -2.22 -8.61 -13.78
N ALA A 100 -1.96 -7.34 -13.47
CA ALA A 100 -1.65 -6.33 -14.47
C ALA A 100 -0.74 -5.25 -13.89
N SER A 101 -0.07 -4.48 -14.75
CA SER A 101 0.51 -3.21 -14.33
C SER A 101 -0.59 -2.24 -13.91
N THR A 102 -0.22 -1.24 -13.11
CA THR A 102 -1.17 -0.22 -12.65
C THR A 102 -1.82 0.51 -13.84
N SER A 103 -1.05 0.87 -14.86
CA SER A 103 -1.57 1.52 -16.06
C SER A 103 -2.53 0.63 -16.84
N GLU A 104 -2.18 -0.63 -17.07
CA GLU A 104 -3.06 -1.59 -17.75
C GLU A 104 -4.39 -1.79 -17.00
N ALA A 105 -4.34 -1.89 -15.66
CA ALA A 105 -5.55 -2.04 -14.85
C ALA A 105 -6.49 -0.83 -14.94
N VAL A 106 -5.93 0.38 -15.03
CA VAL A 106 -6.70 1.61 -15.23
C VAL A 106 -7.28 1.69 -16.64
N GLU A 107 -6.46 1.44 -17.67
CA GLU A 107 -6.86 1.54 -19.07
C GLU A 107 -7.90 0.50 -19.47
N SER A 108 -7.77 -0.75 -18.98
CA SER A 108 -8.72 -1.83 -19.23
C SER A 108 -10.10 -1.61 -18.60
N GLY A 109 -10.21 -0.67 -17.65
CA GLY A 109 -11.43 -0.42 -16.87
C GLY A 109 -11.62 -1.38 -15.69
N ASP A 110 -10.64 -2.22 -15.37
CA ASP A 110 -10.73 -3.15 -14.25
C ASP A 110 -10.82 -2.42 -12.90
N ILE A 111 -10.12 -1.30 -12.76
CA ILE A 111 -10.23 -0.45 -11.57
C ILE A 111 -11.66 0.13 -11.43
N ALA A 112 -12.25 0.60 -12.53
CA ALA A 112 -13.62 1.13 -12.52
C ALA A 112 -14.64 0.08 -12.06
N ARG A 113 -14.45 -1.19 -12.46
CA ARG A 113 -15.34 -2.30 -12.12
C ARG A 113 -15.35 -2.67 -10.64
N LEU A 114 -14.28 -2.39 -9.89
CA LEU A 114 -14.17 -2.77 -8.48
C LEU A 114 -15.36 -2.29 -7.63
N PHE A 115 -15.89 -1.11 -7.93
CA PHE A 115 -16.96 -0.48 -7.14
C PHE A 115 -18.19 -0.04 -7.97
N GLU A 116 -18.27 -0.45 -9.22
CA GLU A 116 -19.38 -0.07 -10.12
C GLU A 116 -20.75 -0.40 -9.53
N SER A 117 -20.88 -1.56 -8.91
CA SER A 117 -22.12 -2.02 -8.25
C SER A 117 -22.49 -1.21 -7.00
N ARG A 118 -21.55 -0.45 -6.44
CA ARG A 118 -21.75 0.36 -5.24
C ARG A 118 -22.11 1.83 -5.52
N GLY A 119 -22.39 2.18 -6.78
CA GLY A 119 -22.80 3.52 -7.16
C GLY A 119 -21.67 4.55 -7.15
N VAL A 120 -20.44 4.12 -7.33
CA VAL A 120 -19.27 4.98 -7.53
C VAL A 120 -18.69 4.78 -8.93
N VAL A 121 -18.04 5.81 -9.44
CA VAL A 121 -17.39 5.82 -10.75
C VAL A 121 -15.94 6.22 -10.58
N PHE A 122 -15.06 5.56 -11.30
CA PHE A 122 -13.64 5.91 -11.31
C PHE A 122 -13.37 7.01 -12.34
N ASP A 123 -12.89 8.15 -11.86
CA ASP A 123 -12.38 9.25 -12.68
C ASP A 123 -10.92 8.95 -13.04
N LYS A 124 -10.69 8.53 -14.28
CA LYS A 124 -9.36 8.14 -14.78
C LYS A 124 -8.37 9.28 -14.79
N ASP A 125 -8.84 10.50 -15.09
CA ASP A 125 -7.97 11.68 -15.23
C ASP A 125 -7.44 12.13 -13.87
N ARG A 126 -8.28 11.97 -12.85
CA ARG A 126 -7.93 12.34 -11.46
C ARG A 126 -7.40 11.17 -10.63
N GLY A 127 -7.59 9.93 -11.09
CA GLY A 127 -7.20 8.72 -10.36
C GLY A 127 -8.00 8.48 -9.06
N VAL A 128 -9.24 8.96 -8.99
CA VAL A 128 -10.08 8.91 -7.78
C VAL A 128 -11.47 8.33 -8.06
N PHE A 129 -12.11 7.79 -7.03
CA PHE A 129 -13.50 7.37 -7.10
C PHE A 129 -14.43 8.52 -6.69
N VAL A 130 -15.47 8.74 -7.48
CA VAL A 130 -16.48 9.77 -7.24
C VAL A 130 -17.88 9.15 -7.21
N PRO A 131 -18.84 9.74 -6.47
CA PRO A 131 -20.23 9.28 -6.49
C PRO A 131 -20.82 9.36 -7.89
N LYS A 132 -21.57 8.34 -8.31
CA LYS A 132 -22.35 8.38 -9.55
C LYS A 132 -23.43 9.45 -9.40
N GLN A 133 -23.37 10.51 -10.19
CA GLN A 133 -24.42 11.54 -10.18
C GLN A 133 -25.74 10.90 -10.60
N LYS A 134 -26.74 11.01 -9.74
CA LYS A 134 -28.12 10.71 -10.14
C LYS A 134 -28.57 11.80 -11.11
N ARG A 135 -28.82 11.41 -12.33
CA ARG A 135 -29.58 12.26 -13.27
C ARG A 135 -31.02 12.34 -12.85
#